data_b921996cabc1b65960dd33aaad703f54
#
_entry.id   b921996cabc1b65960dd33aaad703f54
#
_cell.length_a   1.000
_cell.length_b   1.000
_cell.length_c   1.000
_cell.angle_alpha   90.00
_cell.angle_beta   90.00
_cell.angle_gamma   90.00
#
_symmetry.space_group_name_H-M   'P 1'
#
loop_
_entity.id
_entity.type
_entity.pdbx_description
1 polymer ?
#
loop_
_entity_poly.entity_id
_entity_poly.type
_entity_poly.pdbx_seq_one_letter_code
_entity_poly.pdbx_strand_id
1 'polypeptide(L)' 'DNTTSEEQAKSLEEAIRRSIIQCYAVEGTYPPSLDYLKQHYGIFYDSNLFYVDYTPIGSNIMPDITIIPLEPPE' A
#
# COMPACT_ATOMS: atom_id res chain seq x y z
N ASP A 1 -17.60 -11.58 -6.15
CA ASP A 1 -17.66 -10.71 -7.32
C ASP A 1 -16.27 -10.08 -7.56
N ASN A 2 -15.68 -10.40 -8.71
CA ASN A 2 -14.33 -9.93 -9.03
C ASN A 2 -14.26 -8.43 -9.12
N THR A 3 -15.33 -7.80 -9.61
CA THR A 3 -15.36 -6.34 -9.72
C THR A 3 -15.20 -5.68 -8.36
N THR A 4 -15.86 -6.23 -7.35
CA THR A 4 -15.76 -5.71 -5.99
C THR A 4 -14.33 -5.83 -5.45
N SER A 5 -13.69 -6.98 -5.69
CA SER A 5 -12.31 -7.17 -5.24
C SER A 5 -11.36 -6.22 -5.93
N GLU A 6 -11.55 -5.99 -7.23
CA GLU A 6 -10.71 -5.06 -7.97
C GLU A 6 -10.91 -3.63 -7.51
N GLU A 7 -12.15 -3.25 -7.22
CA GLU A 7 -12.42 -1.92 -6.71
C GLU A 7 -11.81 -1.72 -5.34
N GLN A 8 -11.88 -2.74 -4.48
CA GLN A 8 -11.27 -2.65 -3.16
C GLN A 8 -9.75 -2.56 -3.25
N ALA A 9 -9.15 -3.31 -4.16
CA ALA A 9 -7.71 -3.24 -4.36
C ALA A 9 -7.28 -1.86 -4.82
N LYS A 10 -8.05 -1.25 -5.71
CA LYS A 10 -7.75 0.10 -6.20
C LYS A 10 -7.87 1.13 -5.09
N SER A 11 -8.90 1.01 -4.26
CA SER A 11 -9.06 1.91 -3.11
C SER A 11 -7.91 1.77 -2.13
N LEU A 12 -7.46 0.55 -1.89
CA LEU A 12 -6.33 0.30 -1.02
C LEU A 12 -5.05 0.90 -1.60
N GLU A 13 -4.85 0.73 -2.90
CA GLU A 13 -3.69 1.32 -3.55
C GLU A 13 -3.67 2.83 -3.41
N GLU A 14 -4.82 3.46 -3.61
CA GLU A 14 -4.91 4.92 -3.48
C GLU A 14 -4.63 5.36 -2.06
N ALA A 15 -5.11 4.62 -1.07
CA ALA A 15 -4.87 4.96 0.33
C ALA A 15 -3.38 4.85 0.66
N ILE A 16 -2.73 3.80 0.18
CA ILE A 16 -1.30 3.62 0.42
C ILE A 16 -0.50 4.73 -0.27
N ARG A 17 -0.85 5.07 -1.51
CA ARG A 17 -0.14 6.15 -2.20
C ARG A 17 -0.28 7.49 -1.48
N ARG A 18 -1.48 7.79 -0.97
CA ARG A 18 -1.66 9.02 -0.20
C ARG A 18 -0.80 9.04 1.05
N SER A 19 -0.68 7.89 1.72
CA SER A 19 0.16 7.79 2.92
C SER A 19 1.64 7.97 2.57
N ILE A 20 2.06 7.42 1.44
CA ILE A 20 3.43 7.56 0.98
C ILE A 20 3.76 9.04 0.73
N ILE A 21 2.85 9.73 0.05
CA ILE A 21 3.05 11.14 -0.26
C ILE A 21 3.03 11.97 1.02
N GLN A 22 2.14 11.64 1.94
CA GLN A 22 2.08 12.35 3.22
C GLN A 22 3.37 12.15 4.01
N CYS A 23 3.91 10.94 4.01
CA CYS A 23 5.16 10.66 4.69
C CYS A 23 6.28 11.54 4.13
N TYR A 24 6.37 11.62 2.82
CA TYR A 24 7.39 12.45 2.20
C TYR A 24 7.20 13.93 2.54
N ALA A 25 5.96 14.40 2.55
CA ALA A 25 5.67 15.80 2.86
C ALA A 25 6.02 16.15 4.31
N VAL A 26 5.80 15.21 5.23
CA VAL A 26 6.02 15.45 6.66
C VAL A 26 7.47 15.20 7.04
N GLU A 27 8.09 14.14 6.52
CA GLU A 27 9.38 13.67 6.98
C GLU A 27 10.52 14.00 6.02
N GLY A 28 10.23 14.39 4.79
CA GLY A 28 11.25 14.69 3.80
C GLY A 28 11.87 13.46 3.15
N THR A 29 11.30 12.30 3.39
CA THR A 29 11.81 11.04 2.85
C THR A 29 10.64 10.09 2.65
N TYR A 30 10.74 9.22 1.66
CA TYR A 30 9.72 8.20 1.43
C TYR A 30 9.84 7.09 2.46
N PRO A 31 8.71 6.42 2.79
CA PRO A 31 8.75 5.39 3.84
C PRO A 31 9.63 4.20 3.41
N PRO A 32 10.43 3.65 4.34
CA PRO A 32 11.34 2.57 4.00
C PRO A 32 10.66 1.21 3.81
N SER A 33 9.45 1.06 4.30
CA SER A 33 8.77 -0.23 4.23
C SER A 33 7.28 -0.04 4.39
N LEU A 34 6.54 -1.08 4.02
CA LEU A 34 5.10 -1.11 4.24
C LEU A 34 4.77 -1.12 5.74
N ASP A 35 5.58 -1.82 6.53
CA ASP A 35 5.38 -1.85 7.98
C ASP A 35 5.48 -0.46 8.58
N TYR A 36 6.37 0.36 8.07
CA TYR A 36 6.49 1.73 8.52
C TYR A 36 5.17 2.48 8.34
N LEU A 37 4.54 2.29 7.18
CA LEU A 37 3.24 2.91 6.92
C LEU A 37 2.15 2.38 7.84
N LYS A 38 2.19 1.09 8.15
CA LYS A 38 1.23 0.50 9.06
C LYS A 38 1.36 1.08 10.46
N GLN A 39 2.59 1.26 10.92
CA GLN A 39 2.85 1.72 12.27
C GLN A 39 2.66 3.22 12.44
N HIS A 40 3.02 4.00 11.44
CA HIS A 40 3.07 5.45 11.60
C HIS A 40 1.98 6.19 10.85
N TYR A 41 1.36 5.59 9.86
CA TYR A 41 0.36 6.27 9.04
C TYR A 41 -0.97 5.53 8.99
N GLY A 42 -1.12 4.50 9.79
CA GLY A 42 -2.42 3.86 9.98
C GLY A 42 -2.91 3.03 8.80
N ILE A 43 -2.01 2.60 7.93
CA ILE A 43 -2.40 1.73 6.83
C ILE A 43 -2.83 0.39 7.40
N PHE A 44 -4.01 -0.07 6.99
CA PHE A 44 -4.59 -1.30 7.50
C PHE A 44 -5.33 -2.01 6.37
N TYR A 45 -5.08 -3.29 6.23
CA TYR A 45 -5.80 -4.11 5.25
C TYR A 45 -5.73 -5.58 5.67
N ASP A 46 -6.62 -6.38 5.10
CA ASP A 46 -6.68 -7.80 5.39
C ASP A 46 -5.73 -8.54 4.45
N SER A 47 -4.66 -9.10 5.01
CA SER A 47 -3.65 -9.79 4.22
C SER A 47 -4.14 -11.11 3.64
N ASN A 48 -5.31 -11.60 4.09
CA ASN A 48 -5.94 -12.76 3.48
C ASN A 48 -6.68 -12.40 2.19
N LEU A 49 -6.98 -11.13 2.01
CA LEU A 49 -7.72 -10.65 0.84
C LEU A 49 -6.82 -10.00 -0.20
N PHE A 50 -5.70 -9.42 0.23
CA PHE A 50 -4.83 -8.69 -0.67
C PHE A 50 -3.38 -9.00 -0.38
N TYR A 51 -2.59 -9.15 -1.44
CA TYR A 51 -1.15 -9.17 -1.35
C TYR A 51 -0.63 -7.80 -1.77
N VAL A 52 0.18 -7.18 -0.94
CA VAL A 52 0.76 -5.87 -1.23
C VAL A 52 2.26 -6.04 -1.38
N ASP A 53 2.75 -5.71 -2.56
CA ASP A 53 4.18 -5.72 -2.85
C ASP A 53 4.66 -4.28 -2.78
N TYR A 54 5.51 -3.99 -1.79
CA TYR A 54 6.08 -2.67 -1.57
C TYR A 54 7.57 -2.74 -1.77
N THR A 55 8.07 -2.02 -2.77
CA THR A 55 9.48 -2.03 -3.13
C THR A 55 10.04 -0.62 -2.99
N PRO A 56 10.78 -0.34 -1.92
CA PRO A 56 11.44 0.96 -1.79
C PRO A 56 12.63 1.03 -2.76
N ILE A 57 12.80 2.21 -3.35
CA ILE A 57 13.87 2.41 -4.33
C ILE A 57 14.94 3.31 -3.74
N GLY A 58 14.55 4.37 -3.06
CA GLY A 58 15.46 5.29 -2.42
C GLY A 58 14.69 6.25 -1.55
N SER A 59 15.38 6.99 -0.70
CA SER A 59 14.70 7.88 0.23
C SER A 59 14.00 9.04 -0.48
N ASN A 60 14.43 9.37 -1.67
CA ASN A 60 13.85 10.48 -2.44
C ASN A 60 13.23 10.02 -3.76
N ILE A 61 12.96 8.74 -3.89
CA ILE A 61 12.34 8.17 -5.08
C ILE A 61 11.06 7.47 -4.66
N MET A 62 9.98 7.75 -5.36
CA MET A 62 8.67 7.13 -5.07
C MET A 62 8.77 5.61 -5.11
N PRO A 63 8.38 4.92 -4.04
CA PRO A 63 8.44 3.45 -4.05
C PRO A 63 7.44 2.86 -5.04
N ASP A 64 7.74 1.66 -5.50
CA ASP A 64 6.79 0.90 -6.30
C ASP A 64 5.84 0.13 -5.39
N ILE A 65 4.55 0.18 -5.71
CA ILE A 65 3.58 -0.65 -5.00
C ILE A 65 2.71 -1.37 -6.00
N THR A 66 2.39 -2.61 -5.67
CA THR A 66 1.48 -3.45 -6.45
C THR A 66 0.54 -4.15 -5.49
N ILE A 67 -0.75 -4.11 -5.77
CA ILE A 67 -1.74 -4.76 -4.94
C ILE A 67 -2.45 -5.80 -5.76
N ILE A 68 -2.45 -7.03 -5.28
CA ILE A 68 -3.03 -8.16 -5.96
C ILE A 68 -4.17 -8.69 -5.10
N PRO A 69 -5.42 -8.61 -5.58
CA PRO A 69 -6.51 -9.25 -4.85
C PRO A 69 -6.32 -10.76 -4.88
N LEU A 70 -6.48 -11.38 -3.71
CA LEU A 70 -6.33 -12.82 -3.59
C LEU A 70 -7.71 -13.46 -3.74
N GLU A 71 -7.78 -14.51 -4.55
CA GLU A 71 -9.03 -15.21 -4.71
C GLU A 71 -9.21 -16.18 -3.57
N PRO A 72 -10.42 -16.25 -2.98
CA PRO A 72 -10.63 -17.22 -1.91
C PRO A 72 -10.56 -18.63 -2.46
N PRO A 73 -10.09 -19.58 -1.64
CA PRO A 73 -10.10 -20.98 -2.05
C PRO A 73 -11.54 -21.47 -2.25
N GLU A 74 -11.71 -22.33 -3.19
CA GLU A 74 -13.03 -22.89 -3.46
C GLU A 74 -13.36 -24.04 -2.57
#